data_179b14de73e61a90e19671df86099c51
#
_entry.id   179b14de73e61a90e19671df86099c51
#
_cell.length_a   1.000
_cell.length_b   1.000
_cell.length_c   1.000
_cell.angle_alpha   90.00
_cell.angle_beta   90.00
_cell.angle_gamma   90.00
#
_symmetry.space_group_name_H-M   'P 1'
#
loop_
_entity.id
_entity.type
_entity.pdbx_description
1 polymer ?
#
loop_
_entity_poly.entity_id
_entity_poly.type
_entity_poly.pdbx_seq_one_letter_code
_entity_poly.pdbx_strand_id
1 'polypeptide(L)'
;MRKRCGLFFIVTFCLACFRPVFAEVDLEPIIVTKAKTHLLTSYSQDENDLRNSPLDSPIEALSLLPLDLQSRSPKGAIQTDFSLRGSTFQGVLMLMDGQRINDPQTGHHNADIPLTKEDIRRIEVIPGVGSSLFGSDAIGGAVNIILEKPKEKKRVLELKGGQYETWSGLFSISDKIEDLGMRFSIENQESDGFREDTDFKKFTTTFNSSLDIPDGEFNINWGYQEKEFGAYDFYTPGLGYLSKEWTKTYLLNTGLNLDKEGLIIKPNFLWRRHYDKFMLDKTQIRSRSLNHHRTDVYTPNIYLQKEIGILGRLGLGLEYGEERINSTNLGKRNRKHKSIFTDDSKELGERLSLGFSFRADDFDSFDEVYAGSTSLRYKVSKESSLRLGLSRSTRIPSFTELYYSDSTTLGDAGLSEEKSWSYETGYDYKKEGLSWGTTLFYRREEDCIDWIRRTPGQARWQVENITEAQVAGIENYLKLKLNEYVTLDSNYSYINKRIDDRGYLYKYGPNYIKHLINNTLIFNLPFGIQTIGLTHKKKPSRRGWFLLNTRLSYNLKRNSQVFLEASNLLNVEYQEIEGIPQPGRWIEAGLRLEW
;
A
#
# COMPACT_ATOMS: atom_id res chain seq x y z
N MET A 1 -24.75 -43.11 -0.37
CA MET A 1 -23.31 -43.41 -0.47
C MET A 1 -22.78 -42.94 -1.81
N ARG A 2 -22.20 -41.78 -1.89
CA ARG A 2 -21.36 -41.32 -3.01
C ARG A 2 -20.18 -40.58 -2.43
N LYS A 3 -19.03 -41.22 -2.49
CA LYS A 3 -17.72 -40.66 -2.07
C LYS A 3 -17.34 -39.54 -3.02
N ARG A 4 -17.15 -38.33 -2.51
CA ARG A 4 -16.45 -37.26 -3.24
C ARG A 4 -14.96 -37.34 -2.89
N CYS A 5 -14.18 -37.86 -3.81
CA CYS A 5 -12.72 -37.72 -3.79
C CYS A 5 -12.36 -36.26 -3.97
N GLY A 6 -11.74 -35.68 -2.96
CA GLY A 6 -11.06 -34.41 -3.08
C GLY A 6 -9.74 -34.62 -3.86
N LEU A 7 -9.63 -33.97 -4.99
CA LEU A 7 -8.41 -33.98 -5.80
C LEU A 7 -7.42 -33.00 -5.15
N PHE A 8 -6.57 -33.51 -4.27
CA PHE A 8 -5.33 -32.86 -3.88
C PHE A 8 -4.35 -33.04 -5.04
N PHE A 9 -4.24 -32.05 -5.93
CA PHE A 9 -3.11 -32.00 -6.86
C PHE A 9 -1.86 -31.55 -6.08
N ILE A 10 -1.16 -32.51 -5.53
CA ILE A 10 0.23 -32.37 -5.15
C ILE A 10 1.00 -32.31 -6.47
N VAL A 11 1.46 -31.12 -6.85
CA VAL A 11 2.47 -30.98 -7.89
C VAL A 11 3.80 -31.45 -7.29
N THR A 12 3.95 -32.76 -7.20
CA THR A 12 5.26 -33.39 -7.01
C THR A 12 5.88 -33.52 -8.39
N PHE A 13 6.49 -32.41 -8.86
CA PHE A 13 7.27 -32.48 -10.09
C PHE A 13 8.72 -32.80 -9.77
N CYS A 14 9.24 -33.81 -10.45
CA CYS A 14 10.56 -34.40 -10.32
C CYS A 14 11.69 -33.40 -10.00
N LEU A 15 12.19 -33.44 -8.77
CA LEU A 15 13.40 -32.74 -8.29
C LEU A 15 14.70 -33.44 -8.72
N ALA A 16 14.69 -34.29 -9.73
CA ALA A 16 15.81 -35.23 -9.94
C ALA A 16 16.82 -34.85 -11.03
N CYS A 17 16.79 -33.67 -11.68
CA CYS A 17 17.78 -33.38 -12.75
C CYS A 17 18.22 -31.91 -12.92
N PHE A 18 18.09 -31.02 -11.93
CA PHE A 18 18.60 -29.67 -12.10
C PHE A 18 19.77 -29.38 -11.16
N ARG A 19 20.97 -29.23 -11.72
CA ARG A 19 22.07 -28.55 -11.01
C ARG A 19 21.76 -27.06 -11.03
N PRO A 20 21.62 -26.38 -9.88
CA PRO A 20 21.39 -24.95 -9.84
C PRO A 20 22.63 -24.21 -10.38
N VAL A 21 22.45 -23.45 -11.44
CA VAL A 21 23.43 -22.45 -11.88
C VAL A 21 23.09 -21.16 -11.13
N PHE A 22 23.95 -20.80 -10.22
CA PHE A 22 23.78 -19.61 -9.37
C PHE A 22 24.36 -18.39 -10.11
N ALA A 23 23.54 -17.41 -10.43
CA ALA A 23 23.96 -16.06 -10.81
C ALA A 23 23.68 -15.12 -9.63
N GLU A 24 24.59 -14.21 -9.39
CA GLU A 24 24.50 -13.23 -8.30
C GLU A 24 23.26 -12.36 -8.51
N VAL A 25 22.25 -12.50 -7.69
CA VAL A 25 21.13 -11.58 -7.60
C VAL A 25 21.50 -10.57 -6.54
N ASP A 26 21.96 -9.42 -6.95
CA ASP A 26 22.18 -8.28 -6.08
C ASP A 26 20.81 -7.76 -5.64
N LEU A 27 20.36 -8.24 -4.47
CA LEU A 27 19.17 -7.67 -3.81
C LEU A 27 19.63 -6.38 -3.16
N GLU A 28 19.40 -5.25 -3.84
CA GLU A 28 19.62 -3.94 -3.24
C GLU A 28 18.95 -3.88 -1.86
N PRO A 29 19.62 -3.32 -0.86
CA PRO A 29 19.05 -3.19 0.46
C PRO A 29 17.81 -2.28 0.41
N ILE A 30 16.74 -2.68 1.08
CA ILE A 30 15.52 -1.90 1.27
C ILE A 30 15.91 -0.57 1.92
N ILE A 31 15.77 0.52 1.19
CA ILE A 31 16.10 1.86 1.67
C ILE A 31 14.79 2.59 1.96
N VAL A 32 14.16 2.29 3.07
CA VAL A 32 13.19 3.21 3.65
C VAL A 32 14.00 4.39 4.19
N THR A 33 13.91 5.53 3.51
CA THR A 33 14.58 6.80 3.88
C THR A 33 15.75 6.62 4.84
N LYS A 34 16.97 6.56 4.42
CA LYS A 34 18.27 6.35 5.07
C LYS A 34 18.37 6.01 6.58
N ALA A 35 17.28 6.08 7.35
CA ALA A 35 17.14 5.40 8.64
C ALA A 35 17.06 3.91 8.36
N LYS A 36 17.99 3.14 8.85
CA LYS A 36 18.11 1.70 8.55
C LYS A 36 16.95 0.90 9.15
N THR A 37 15.79 0.90 8.51
CA THR A 37 14.75 -0.09 8.78
C THR A 37 15.15 -1.50 8.33
N HIS A 38 16.40 -1.70 7.90
CA HIS A 38 17.00 -3.04 7.64
C HIS A 38 16.87 -4.01 8.81
N LEU A 39 16.49 -3.51 9.98
CA LEU A 39 16.31 -4.31 11.18
C LEU A 39 14.92 -4.94 11.26
N LEU A 40 13.95 -4.47 10.45
CA LEU A 40 12.55 -4.87 10.50
C LEU A 40 12.15 -5.75 9.31
N THR A 41 10.99 -6.38 9.43
CA THR A 41 10.38 -7.10 8.30
C THR A 41 9.91 -6.09 7.25
N SER A 42 10.20 -6.36 5.99
CA SER A 42 9.67 -5.58 4.88
C SER A 42 9.61 -6.44 3.62
N TYR A 43 8.68 -6.09 2.75
CA TYR A 43 8.46 -6.72 1.45
C TYR A 43 8.49 -5.63 0.40
N SER A 44 9.01 -5.91 -0.79
CA SER A 44 9.08 -4.89 -1.85
C SER A 44 8.83 -5.45 -3.23
N GLN A 45 8.37 -4.58 -4.12
CA GLN A 45 8.34 -4.77 -5.56
C GLN A 45 9.10 -3.61 -6.20
N ASP A 46 10.07 -3.93 -7.06
CA ASP A 46 10.84 -2.96 -7.81
C ASP A 46 10.16 -2.59 -9.15
N GLU A 47 10.78 -1.68 -9.93
CA GLU A 47 10.29 -1.25 -11.24
C GLU A 47 10.07 -2.44 -12.19
N ASN A 48 10.96 -3.44 -12.19
CA ASN A 48 10.84 -4.60 -13.06
C ASN A 48 9.70 -5.52 -12.62
N ASP A 49 9.53 -5.73 -11.32
CA ASP A 49 8.39 -6.47 -10.77
C ASP A 49 7.07 -5.80 -11.16
N LEU A 50 6.98 -4.47 -11.03
CA LEU A 50 5.79 -3.69 -11.39
C LEU A 50 5.52 -3.70 -12.90
N ARG A 51 6.57 -3.56 -13.73
CA ARG A 51 6.46 -3.57 -15.20
C ARG A 51 5.99 -4.91 -15.75
N ASN A 52 6.45 -6.01 -15.16
CA ASN A 52 6.13 -7.37 -15.57
C ASN A 52 4.99 -7.98 -14.74
N SER A 53 4.36 -7.22 -13.86
CA SER A 53 3.21 -7.67 -13.07
C SER A 53 2.07 -8.10 -13.99
N PRO A 54 1.36 -9.20 -13.65
CA PRO A 54 0.14 -9.61 -14.35
C PRO A 54 -1.08 -8.78 -13.92
N LEU A 55 -0.86 -7.70 -13.16
CA LEU A 55 -1.88 -6.78 -12.66
C LEU A 55 -1.61 -5.37 -13.19
N ASP A 56 -2.68 -4.63 -13.44
CA ASP A 56 -2.68 -3.45 -14.29
C ASP A 56 -1.98 -2.24 -13.67
N SER A 57 -2.26 -1.97 -12.40
CA SER A 57 -1.72 -0.79 -11.72
C SER A 57 -0.70 -1.17 -10.65
N PRO A 58 0.22 -0.25 -10.29
CA PRO A 58 1.15 -0.46 -9.17
C PRO A 58 0.44 -0.78 -7.85
N ILE A 59 -0.76 -0.22 -7.63
CA ILE A 59 -1.56 -0.49 -6.43
C ILE A 59 -2.11 -1.92 -6.45
N GLU A 60 -2.64 -2.39 -7.58
CA GLU A 60 -3.11 -3.77 -7.70
C GLU A 60 -1.96 -4.77 -7.53
N ALA A 61 -0.77 -4.45 -8.05
CA ALA A 61 0.43 -5.28 -7.92
C ALA A 61 0.81 -5.54 -6.45
N LEU A 62 0.47 -4.65 -5.53
CA LEU A 62 0.66 -4.87 -4.08
C LEU A 62 -0.10 -6.08 -3.54
N SER A 63 -1.15 -6.55 -4.22
CA SER A 63 -1.85 -7.78 -3.84
C SER A 63 -0.99 -9.05 -3.95
N LEU A 64 0.14 -8.97 -4.64
CA LEU A 64 1.13 -10.06 -4.72
C LEU A 64 2.06 -10.11 -3.49
N LEU A 65 2.03 -9.09 -2.63
CA LEU A 65 2.72 -9.02 -1.35
C LEU A 65 1.78 -9.46 -0.21
N PRO A 66 2.26 -9.65 1.03
CA PRO A 66 1.42 -10.00 2.18
C PRO A 66 0.60 -8.79 2.69
N LEU A 67 -0.08 -8.13 1.78
CA LEU A 67 -1.01 -7.03 1.98
C LEU A 67 -2.37 -7.42 1.42
N ASP A 68 -3.43 -7.23 2.19
CA ASP A 68 -4.80 -7.45 1.73
C ASP A 68 -5.33 -6.17 1.06
N LEU A 69 -5.63 -6.27 -0.23
CA LEU A 69 -6.38 -5.26 -0.96
C LEU A 69 -7.85 -5.67 -0.99
N GLN A 70 -8.72 -4.79 -0.52
CA GLN A 70 -10.17 -4.96 -0.51
C GLN A 70 -10.78 -4.00 -1.52
N SER A 71 -10.90 -4.47 -2.76
CA SER A 71 -11.36 -3.65 -3.87
C SER A 71 -12.87 -3.72 -4.06
N ARG A 72 -13.47 -2.56 -4.34
CA ARG A 72 -14.85 -2.46 -4.84
C ARG A 72 -14.90 -2.45 -6.36
N SER A 73 -13.90 -1.82 -6.98
CA SER A 73 -13.59 -1.92 -8.40
C SER A 73 -12.09 -2.14 -8.54
N PRO A 74 -11.63 -3.37 -8.83
CA PRO A 74 -10.21 -3.71 -8.80
C PRO A 74 -9.44 -3.09 -9.95
N LYS A 75 -10.03 -3.04 -11.16
CA LYS A 75 -9.32 -2.58 -12.34
C LYS A 75 -8.92 -1.12 -12.22
N GLY A 76 -7.64 -0.85 -12.49
CA GLY A 76 -7.06 0.50 -12.36
C GLY A 76 -6.98 1.03 -10.92
N ALA A 77 -7.23 0.19 -9.91
CA ALA A 77 -7.32 0.58 -8.49
C ALA A 77 -8.30 1.76 -8.28
N ILE A 78 -9.47 1.70 -8.92
CA ILE A 78 -10.44 2.79 -8.89
C ILE A 78 -10.90 3.08 -7.46
N GLN A 79 -11.30 2.01 -6.72
CA GLN A 79 -11.63 2.14 -5.30
C GLN A 79 -11.14 0.89 -4.57
N THR A 80 -10.11 1.06 -3.73
CA THR A 80 -9.39 -0.04 -3.06
C THR A 80 -8.96 0.39 -1.66
N ASP A 81 -9.27 -0.46 -0.69
CA ASP A 81 -8.86 -0.32 0.70
C ASP A 81 -7.65 -1.20 0.99
N PHE A 82 -6.77 -0.75 1.87
CA PHE A 82 -5.58 -1.50 2.31
C PHE A 82 -5.81 -2.08 3.70
N SER A 83 -5.42 -3.33 3.92
CA SER A 83 -5.36 -3.94 5.24
C SER A 83 -4.07 -4.72 5.40
N LEU A 84 -3.38 -4.52 6.51
CA LEU A 84 -2.11 -5.14 6.80
C LEU A 84 -2.16 -5.81 8.17
N ARG A 85 -1.80 -7.10 8.23
CA ARG A 85 -1.88 -7.91 9.45
C ARG A 85 -3.25 -7.81 10.15
N GLY A 86 -4.35 -7.77 9.38
CA GLY A 86 -5.72 -7.72 9.92
C GLY A 86 -6.13 -6.37 10.54
N SER A 87 -5.43 -5.27 10.25
CA SER A 87 -5.90 -3.91 10.56
C SER A 87 -7.13 -3.56 9.74
N THR A 88 -7.86 -2.54 10.16
CA THR A 88 -8.85 -1.89 9.29
C THR A 88 -8.12 -1.08 8.21
N PHE A 89 -8.86 -0.63 7.19
CA PHE A 89 -8.32 0.22 6.12
C PHE A 89 -7.83 1.60 6.60
N GLN A 90 -8.26 2.04 7.79
CA GLN A 90 -7.77 3.25 8.44
C GLN A 90 -6.40 3.05 9.10
N GLY A 91 -6.00 1.81 9.37
CA GLY A 91 -4.79 1.46 10.12
C GLY A 91 -3.58 1.14 9.25
N VAL A 92 -3.55 1.59 8.00
CA VAL A 92 -2.39 1.47 7.08
C VAL A 92 -1.90 2.86 6.69
N LEU A 93 -0.65 3.15 7.04
CA LEU A 93 0.00 4.41 6.71
C LEU A 93 0.53 4.36 5.27
N MET A 94 0.09 5.30 4.44
CA MET A 94 0.57 5.45 3.06
C MET A 94 1.62 6.56 3.00
N LEU A 95 2.75 6.24 2.37
CA LEU A 95 3.90 7.13 2.26
C LEU A 95 4.33 7.29 0.79
N MET A 96 4.88 8.45 0.48
CA MET A 96 5.62 8.73 -0.74
C MET A 96 6.97 9.34 -0.37
N ASP A 97 8.06 8.65 -0.70
CA ASP A 97 9.43 9.00 -0.28
C ASP A 97 9.53 9.26 1.24
N GLY A 98 8.78 8.48 2.05
CA GLY A 98 8.72 8.63 3.49
C GLY A 98 7.83 9.76 4.01
N GLN A 99 7.11 10.48 3.15
CA GLN A 99 6.16 11.52 3.54
C GLN A 99 4.74 10.98 3.57
N ARG A 100 4.00 11.22 4.66
CA ARG A 100 2.62 10.75 4.85
C ARG A 100 1.67 11.38 3.82
N ILE A 101 0.90 10.54 3.11
CA ILE A 101 -0.07 10.95 2.09
C ILE A 101 -1.51 10.49 2.36
N ASN A 102 -1.82 9.96 3.55
CA ASN A 102 -3.16 9.53 3.92
C ASN A 102 -4.18 10.67 3.77
N ASP A 103 -5.42 10.31 3.41
CA ASP A 103 -6.54 11.25 3.39
C ASP A 103 -7.17 11.37 4.79
N PRO A 104 -7.28 12.59 5.36
CA PRO A 104 -7.85 12.77 6.69
C PRO A 104 -9.39 12.62 6.72
N GLN A 105 -10.07 12.61 5.56
CA GLN A 105 -11.51 12.36 5.49
C GLN A 105 -11.80 10.90 5.85
N THR A 106 -11.17 9.97 5.10
CA THR A 106 -11.37 8.53 5.25
C THR A 106 -10.26 7.74 4.54
N GLY A 107 -9.88 6.58 5.08
CA GLY A 107 -8.90 5.69 4.45
C GLY A 107 -9.34 5.12 3.10
N HIS A 108 -10.63 5.23 2.72
CA HIS A 108 -11.11 4.82 1.39
C HIS A 108 -10.45 5.59 0.23
N HIS A 109 -9.90 6.78 0.49
CA HIS A 109 -9.20 7.61 -0.50
C HIS A 109 -7.66 7.48 -0.44
N ASN A 110 -7.14 6.53 0.33
CA ASN A 110 -5.70 6.31 0.44
C ASN A 110 -5.09 5.72 -0.85
N ALA A 111 -5.90 5.10 -1.73
CA ALA A 111 -5.48 4.63 -3.05
C ALA A 111 -5.55 5.72 -4.14
N ASP A 112 -6.03 6.93 -3.83
CA ASP A 112 -6.08 8.06 -4.76
C ASP A 112 -4.71 8.76 -4.83
N ILE A 113 -3.75 8.07 -5.46
CA ILE A 113 -2.35 8.47 -5.55
C ILE A 113 -2.04 8.88 -6.99
N PRO A 114 -1.74 10.16 -7.25
CA PRO A 114 -1.53 10.69 -8.59
C PRO A 114 -0.14 10.34 -9.11
N LEU A 115 0.11 9.07 -9.40
CA LEU A 115 1.36 8.54 -9.96
C LEU A 115 1.06 7.57 -11.10
N THR A 116 1.93 7.57 -12.10
CA THR A 116 2.00 6.53 -13.13
C THR A 116 3.04 5.48 -12.73
N LYS A 117 3.04 4.32 -13.38
CA LYS A 117 4.06 3.29 -13.09
C LYS A 117 5.49 3.72 -13.44
N GLU A 118 5.67 4.69 -14.36
CA GLU A 118 6.98 5.21 -14.72
C GLU A 118 7.59 6.13 -13.66
N ASP A 119 6.78 6.58 -12.70
CA ASP A 119 7.22 7.43 -11.59
C ASP A 119 7.73 6.63 -10.41
N ILE A 120 7.52 5.31 -10.40
CA ILE A 120 7.76 4.46 -9.25
C ILE A 120 9.02 3.61 -9.46
N ARG A 121 10.01 3.80 -8.60
CA ARG A 121 11.20 2.95 -8.53
C ARG A 121 10.91 1.64 -7.79
N ARG A 122 10.18 1.75 -6.67
CA ARG A 122 9.90 0.63 -5.78
C ARG A 122 8.74 0.94 -4.85
N ILE A 123 7.97 -0.08 -4.48
CA ILE A 123 7.00 0.00 -3.38
C ILE A 123 7.45 -0.94 -2.28
N GLU A 124 7.41 -0.45 -1.04
CA GLU A 124 7.79 -1.19 0.16
C GLU A 124 6.57 -1.34 1.08
N VAL A 125 6.35 -2.54 1.59
CA VAL A 125 5.37 -2.84 2.64
C VAL A 125 6.11 -3.15 3.92
N ILE A 126 5.83 -2.40 4.98
CA ILE A 126 6.51 -2.44 6.27
C ILE A 126 5.46 -2.78 7.34
N PRO A 127 5.26 -4.07 7.67
CA PRO A 127 4.28 -4.48 8.65
C PRO A 127 4.70 -4.08 10.08
N GLY A 128 3.71 -3.74 10.92
CA GLY A 128 3.85 -3.63 12.37
C GLY A 128 4.59 -2.40 12.91
N VAL A 129 5.35 -1.70 12.07
CA VAL A 129 6.14 -0.53 12.48
C VAL A 129 5.98 0.58 11.46
N GLY A 130 5.78 1.79 11.89
CA GLY A 130 5.61 2.94 10.99
C GLY A 130 5.32 4.21 11.75
N SER A 131 4.50 4.14 12.80
CA SER A 131 4.09 5.34 13.55
C SER A 131 5.24 6.08 14.20
N SER A 132 6.26 5.39 14.67
CA SER A 132 7.40 6.02 15.35
C SER A 132 8.33 6.83 14.43
N LEU A 133 8.29 6.56 13.12
CA LEU A 133 9.11 7.27 12.14
C LEU A 133 8.28 8.26 11.32
N PHE A 134 7.07 7.87 10.94
CA PHE A 134 6.31 8.56 9.90
C PHE A 134 4.96 9.14 10.39
N GLY A 135 4.63 8.97 11.67
CA GLY A 135 3.39 9.48 12.27
C GLY A 135 2.29 8.44 12.44
N SER A 136 1.12 8.91 12.84
CA SER A 136 -0.06 8.08 13.13
C SER A 136 -0.53 7.26 11.92
N ASP A 137 -1.50 6.36 12.15
CA ASP A 137 -2.20 5.50 11.19
C ASP A 137 -1.45 4.22 10.77
N ALA A 138 -0.35 3.85 11.44
CA ALA A 138 0.39 2.63 11.15
C ALA A 138 0.11 1.48 12.15
N ILE A 139 -1.14 1.25 12.52
CA ILE A 139 -1.54 0.12 13.39
C ILE A 139 -1.14 -1.22 12.75
N GLY A 140 -1.48 -1.41 11.47
CA GLY A 140 -1.06 -2.57 10.68
C GLY A 140 0.37 -2.48 10.17
N GLY A 141 0.83 -1.26 9.93
CA GLY A 141 2.10 -0.95 9.31
C GLY A 141 1.99 0.15 8.25
N ALA A 142 2.98 0.22 7.37
CA ALA A 142 3.06 1.25 6.33
C ALA A 142 3.30 0.66 4.93
N VAL A 143 2.88 1.40 3.91
CA VAL A 143 3.24 1.21 2.50
C VAL A 143 3.97 2.46 2.04
N ASN A 144 5.20 2.30 1.54
CA ASN A 144 6.02 3.43 1.11
C ASN A 144 6.32 3.32 -0.39
N ILE A 145 5.92 4.31 -1.15
CA ILE A 145 6.18 4.42 -2.58
C ILE A 145 7.44 5.27 -2.76
N ILE A 146 8.50 4.65 -3.27
CA ILE A 146 9.76 5.31 -3.58
C ILE A 146 9.73 5.73 -5.05
N LEU A 147 9.92 7.02 -5.28
CA LEU A 147 9.87 7.57 -6.63
C LEU A 147 11.16 7.32 -7.41
N GLU A 148 10.99 7.13 -8.71
CA GLU A 148 12.10 7.03 -9.65
C GLU A 148 12.60 8.44 -10.01
N LYS A 149 13.91 8.66 -9.88
CA LYS A 149 14.54 9.93 -10.26
C LYS A 149 14.80 9.98 -11.75
N PRO A 150 14.47 11.09 -12.42
CA PRO A 150 14.74 11.26 -13.85
C PRO A 150 16.24 11.46 -14.10
N LYS A 151 16.97 10.37 -14.39
CA LYS A 151 18.42 10.39 -14.58
C LYS A 151 18.84 10.14 -16.02
N GLU A 152 17.94 9.60 -16.84
CA GLU A 152 18.26 9.12 -18.19
C GLU A 152 17.26 9.63 -19.21
N LYS A 153 17.73 9.75 -20.45
CA LYS A 153 16.87 10.01 -21.60
C LYS A 153 16.06 8.76 -21.92
N LYS A 154 14.76 8.81 -21.66
CA LYS A 154 13.83 7.71 -21.86
C LYS A 154 12.50 8.24 -22.37
N ARG A 155 11.91 7.58 -23.36
CA ARG A 155 10.56 7.82 -23.82
C ARG A 155 9.79 6.52 -23.84
N VAL A 156 8.58 6.56 -23.32
CA VAL A 156 7.70 5.40 -23.22
C VAL A 156 6.35 5.75 -23.80
N LEU A 157 5.84 4.89 -24.67
CA LEU A 157 4.45 4.87 -25.09
C LEU A 157 3.90 3.47 -24.83
N GLU A 158 2.86 3.37 -24.01
CA GLU A 158 2.15 2.12 -23.81
C GLU A 158 0.68 2.31 -24.15
N LEU A 159 0.16 1.41 -25.00
CA LEU A 159 -1.25 1.38 -25.39
C LEU A 159 -1.78 -0.02 -25.08
N LYS A 160 -2.97 -0.09 -24.53
CA LYS A 160 -3.61 -1.34 -24.13
C LYS A 160 -5.11 -1.27 -24.37
N GLY A 161 -5.71 -2.41 -24.76
CA GLY A 161 -7.15 -2.56 -24.93
C GLY A 161 -7.60 -3.97 -24.68
N GLY A 162 -8.88 -4.15 -24.32
CA GLY A 162 -9.39 -5.47 -23.98
C GLY A 162 -10.89 -5.52 -23.72
N GLN A 163 -11.30 -6.51 -22.92
CA GLN A 163 -12.70 -6.75 -22.58
C GLN A 163 -13.34 -5.57 -21.85
N TYR A 164 -14.66 -5.47 -21.91
CA TYR A 164 -15.48 -4.42 -21.31
C TYR A 164 -15.13 -3.02 -21.82
N GLU A 165 -14.83 -2.92 -23.13
CA GLU A 165 -14.39 -1.69 -23.81
C GLU A 165 -13.25 -1.00 -23.07
N THR A 166 -12.42 -1.79 -22.38
CA THR A 166 -11.28 -1.24 -21.64
C THR A 166 -10.20 -0.79 -22.57
N TRP A 167 -9.70 0.41 -22.36
CA TRP A 167 -8.49 0.89 -23.01
C TRP A 167 -7.65 1.76 -22.07
N SER A 168 -6.36 1.78 -22.29
CA SER A 168 -5.46 2.70 -21.62
C SER A 168 -4.33 3.17 -22.51
N GLY A 169 -3.87 4.38 -22.27
CA GLY A 169 -2.71 4.97 -22.95
C GLY A 169 -1.83 5.69 -21.94
N LEU A 170 -0.56 5.33 -21.89
CA LEU A 170 0.47 5.98 -21.09
C LEU A 170 1.55 6.55 -22.02
N PHE A 171 1.89 7.81 -21.83
CA PHE A 171 3.07 8.44 -22.41
C PHE A 171 3.95 9.02 -21.32
N SER A 172 5.25 8.73 -21.37
CA SER A 172 6.24 9.29 -20.43
C SER A 172 7.48 9.72 -21.18
N ILE A 173 8.01 10.87 -20.83
CA ILE A 173 9.28 11.39 -21.34
C ILE A 173 10.15 11.83 -20.17
N SER A 174 11.38 11.33 -20.10
CA SER A 174 12.40 11.83 -19.19
C SER A 174 13.67 12.21 -19.94
N ASP A 175 14.37 13.17 -19.38
CA ASP A 175 15.70 13.58 -19.85
C ASP A 175 16.53 14.13 -18.68
N LYS A 176 17.85 14.12 -18.81
CA LYS A 176 18.76 14.80 -17.89
C LYS A 176 19.64 15.75 -18.71
N ILE A 177 19.54 17.04 -18.44
CA ILE A 177 20.32 18.11 -19.07
C ILE A 177 21.25 18.66 -17.99
N GLU A 178 22.55 18.39 -18.11
CA GLU A 178 23.56 18.69 -17.09
C GLU A 178 23.14 18.10 -15.71
N ASP A 179 22.87 18.94 -14.73
CA ASP A 179 22.51 18.55 -13.37
C ASP A 179 20.99 18.43 -13.16
N LEU A 180 20.18 18.84 -14.15
CA LEU A 180 18.72 18.87 -14.06
C LEU A 180 18.11 17.66 -14.78
N GLY A 181 17.55 16.75 -14.00
CA GLY A 181 16.68 15.68 -14.48
C GLY A 181 15.22 16.09 -14.45
N MET A 182 14.46 15.72 -15.48
CA MET A 182 13.01 15.98 -15.57
C MET A 182 12.29 14.78 -16.17
N ARG A 183 11.10 14.47 -15.64
CA ARG A 183 10.15 13.52 -16.23
C ARG A 183 8.77 14.14 -16.25
N PHE A 184 8.07 13.94 -17.36
CA PHE A 184 6.65 14.21 -17.51
C PHE A 184 5.94 12.92 -17.94
N SER A 185 4.84 12.58 -17.29
CA SER A 185 4.02 11.43 -17.65
C SER A 185 2.54 11.81 -17.71
N ILE A 186 1.81 11.15 -18.60
CA ILE A 186 0.37 11.26 -18.76
C ILE A 186 -0.22 9.89 -19.03
N GLU A 187 -1.30 9.55 -18.34
CA GLU A 187 -2.02 8.28 -18.49
C GLU A 187 -3.53 8.53 -18.51
N ASN A 188 -4.21 7.86 -19.43
CA ASN A 188 -5.66 7.78 -19.45
C ASN A 188 -6.10 6.32 -19.47
N GLN A 189 -7.13 5.98 -18.67
CA GLN A 189 -7.72 4.65 -18.57
C GLN A 189 -9.24 4.77 -18.55
N GLU A 190 -9.92 3.93 -19.34
CA GLU A 190 -11.39 3.89 -19.37
C GLU A 190 -11.88 2.46 -19.52
N SER A 191 -13.08 2.19 -19.02
CA SER A 191 -13.81 0.93 -19.21
C SER A 191 -15.30 1.14 -19.00
N ASP A 192 -16.13 0.41 -19.74
CA ASP A 192 -17.57 0.35 -19.51
C ASP A 192 -17.95 -0.47 -18.28
N GLY A 193 -16.96 -1.16 -17.66
CA GLY A 193 -17.17 -1.97 -16.46
C GLY A 193 -17.73 -3.35 -16.74
N PHE A 194 -17.57 -4.27 -15.79
CA PHE A 194 -17.94 -5.69 -15.92
C PHE A 194 -19.40 -5.97 -15.52
N ARG A 195 -20.08 -5.01 -14.94
CA ARG A 195 -21.50 -5.05 -14.58
C ARG A 195 -22.10 -3.65 -14.58
N GLU A 196 -23.41 -3.54 -14.43
CA GLU A 196 -24.12 -2.27 -14.36
C GLU A 196 -23.46 -1.32 -13.36
N ASP A 197 -23.25 -0.06 -13.79
CA ASP A 197 -22.73 1.04 -12.99
C ASP A 197 -21.36 0.72 -12.30
N THR A 198 -20.46 0.12 -13.08
CA THR A 198 -19.05 -0.10 -12.71
C THR A 198 -18.09 0.42 -13.79
N ASP A 199 -18.60 1.29 -14.67
CA ASP A 199 -17.83 2.06 -15.64
C ASP A 199 -16.83 2.99 -14.92
N PHE A 200 -15.72 3.28 -15.56
CA PHE A 200 -14.77 4.24 -15.02
C PHE A 200 -13.97 4.98 -16.09
N LYS A 201 -13.56 6.20 -15.72
CA LYS A 201 -12.56 7.01 -16.40
C LYS A 201 -11.54 7.48 -15.39
N LYS A 202 -10.26 7.33 -15.70
CA LYS A 202 -9.16 7.76 -14.84
C LYS A 202 -8.12 8.47 -15.69
N PHE A 203 -7.80 9.69 -15.32
CA PHE A 203 -6.74 10.49 -15.92
C PHE A 203 -5.69 10.80 -14.87
N THR A 204 -4.41 10.61 -15.21
CA THR A 204 -3.28 10.91 -14.34
C THR A 204 -2.22 11.68 -15.11
N THR A 205 -1.66 12.72 -14.53
CA THR A 205 -0.47 13.41 -15.08
C THR A 205 0.49 13.75 -13.97
N THR A 206 1.79 13.63 -14.24
CA THR A 206 2.86 13.83 -13.28
C THR A 206 4.00 14.64 -13.85
N PHE A 207 4.69 15.36 -12.97
CA PHE A 207 5.95 16.01 -13.26
C PHE A 207 6.93 15.76 -12.12
N ASN A 208 8.07 15.15 -12.43
CA ASN A 208 9.12 14.87 -11.46
C ASN A 208 10.40 15.55 -11.94
N SER A 209 11.10 16.20 -11.02
CA SER A 209 12.37 16.87 -11.30
C SER A 209 13.36 16.63 -10.17
N SER A 210 14.64 16.47 -10.54
CA SER A 210 15.76 16.30 -9.64
C SER A 210 16.90 17.19 -10.13
N LEU A 211 17.38 18.09 -9.26
CA LEU A 211 18.50 18.98 -9.54
C LEU A 211 19.66 18.60 -8.61
N ASP A 212 20.76 18.13 -9.21
CA ASP A 212 22.00 17.94 -8.48
C ASP A 212 22.62 19.31 -8.15
N ILE A 213 22.92 19.54 -6.88
CA ILE A 213 23.54 20.77 -6.38
C ILE A 213 24.80 20.43 -5.58
N PRO A 214 25.72 21.37 -5.34
CA PRO A 214 26.85 21.12 -4.45
C PRO A 214 26.39 20.54 -3.10
N ASP A 215 27.00 19.43 -2.71
CA ASP A 215 26.71 18.70 -1.46
C ASP A 215 25.29 18.12 -1.37
N GLY A 216 24.55 17.97 -2.49
CA GLY A 216 23.21 17.43 -2.36
C GLY A 216 22.36 17.42 -3.61
N GLU A 217 21.04 17.37 -3.37
CA GLU A 217 20.03 17.24 -4.43
C GLU A 217 18.72 17.93 -4.00
N PHE A 218 18.11 18.66 -4.91
CA PHE A 218 16.77 19.23 -4.75
C PHE A 218 15.77 18.51 -5.63
N ASN A 219 14.60 18.13 -5.08
CA ASN A 219 13.57 17.36 -5.79
C ASN A 219 12.23 18.07 -5.74
N ILE A 220 11.49 17.98 -6.86
CA ILE A 220 10.10 18.39 -6.98
C ILE A 220 9.34 17.23 -7.63
N ASN A 221 8.27 16.79 -6.98
CA ASN A 221 7.33 15.80 -7.50
C ASN A 221 5.93 16.39 -7.43
N TRP A 222 5.27 16.49 -8.56
CA TRP A 222 3.91 16.97 -8.68
C TRP A 222 3.06 15.94 -9.42
N GLY A 223 1.83 15.74 -8.94
CA GLY A 223 0.88 14.84 -9.56
C GLY A 223 -0.55 15.39 -9.52
N TYR A 224 -1.30 15.07 -10.56
CA TYR A 224 -2.74 15.26 -10.66
C TYR A 224 -3.40 13.98 -11.12
N GLN A 225 -4.48 13.59 -10.46
CA GLN A 225 -5.34 12.48 -10.87
C GLN A 225 -6.80 12.87 -10.77
N GLU A 226 -7.59 12.48 -11.76
CA GLU A 226 -9.04 12.59 -11.77
C GLU A 226 -9.64 11.22 -12.07
N LYS A 227 -10.67 10.84 -11.32
CA LYS A 227 -11.46 9.64 -11.53
C LYS A 227 -12.94 9.99 -11.59
N GLU A 228 -13.67 9.34 -12.49
CA GLU A 228 -15.13 9.32 -12.55
C GLU A 228 -15.56 7.86 -12.69
N PHE A 229 -16.41 7.36 -11.80
CA PHE A 229 -16.77 5.95 -11.83
C PHE A 229 -18.17 5.68 -11.28
N GLY A 230 -18.79 4.64 -11.83
CA GLY A 230 -19.98 4.02 -11.27
C GLY A 230 -19.62 3.29 -9.97
N ALA A 231 -20.43 3.49 -8.94
CA ALA A 231 -20.15 3.00 -7.59
C ALA A 231 -21.29 2.13 -7.05
N TYR A 232 -21.87 1.26 -7.91
CA TYR A 232 -23.00 0.40 -7.59
C TYR A 232 -22.76 -0.40 -6.31
N ASP A 233 -23.56 -0.09 -5.29
CA ASP A 233 -23.50 -0.73 -3.96
C ASP A 233 -22.16 -0.59 -3.19
N PHE A 234 -21.24 0.28 -3.59
CA PHE A 234 -19.91 0.35 -2.98
C PHE A 234 -19.93 0.58 -1.47
N TYR A 235 -20.81 1.45 -0.99
CA TYR A 235 -20.93 1.80 0.43
C TYR A 235 -22.20 1.28 1.08
N THR A 236 -23.10 0.72 0.28
CA THR A 236 -24.43 0.23 0.66
C THR A 236 -24.71 -1.16 0.06
N PRO A 237 -23.86 -2.17 0.31
CA PRO A 237 -23.97 -3.46 -0.35
C PRO A 237 -25.37 -4.09 -0.20
N GLY A 238 -25.95 -4.50 -1.33
CA GLY A 238 -27.25 -5.16 -1.40
C GLY A 238 -28.47 -4.24 -1.35
N LEU A 239 -28.30 -2.92 -1.35
CA LEU A 239 -29.42 -1.98 -1.40
C LEU A 239 -29.79 -1.53 -2.82
N GLY A 240 -28.93 -1.83 -3.82
CA GLY A 240 -29.21 -1.58 -5.23
C GLY A 240 -29.14 -0.11 -5.66
N TYR A 241 -28.39 0.74 -4.93
CA TYR A 241 -28.22 2.12 -5.33
C TYR A 241 -27.26 2.26 -6.51
N LEU A 242 -27.71 2.94 -7.56
CA LEU A 242 -26.89 3.34 -8.71
C LEU A 242 -26.07 4.58 -8.34
N SER A 243 -25.04 4.37 -7.52
CA SER A 243 -24.19 5.44 -7.01
C SER A 243 -23.13 5.84 -8.04
N LYS A 244 -22.72 7.10 -8.01
CA LYS A 244 -21.62 7.62 -8.84
C LYS A 244 -20.67 8.49 -8.03
N GLU A 245 -19.39 8.38 -8.31
CA GLU A 245 -18.35 9.09 -7.58
C GLU A 245 -17.36 9.76 -8.54
N TRP A 246 -16.87 10.93 -8.16
CA TRP A 246 -15.85 11.71 -8.86
C TRP A 246 -14.80 12.13 -7.84
N THR A 247 -13.55 11.81 -8.09
CA THR A 247 -12.45 12.25 -7.24
C THR A 247 -11.42 13.04 -8.04
N LYS A 248 -10.75 14.01 -7.38
CA LYS A 248 -9.59 14.72 -7.94
C LYS A 248 -8.54 14.87 -6.86
N THR A 249 -7.33 14.42 -7.15
CA THR A 249 -6.20 14.51 -6.24
C THR A 249 -5.09 15.34 -6.85
N TYR A 250 -4.62 16.32 -6.11
CA TYR A 250 -3.39 17.08 -6.37
C TYR A 250 -2.38 16.74 -5.30
N LEU A 251 -1.15 16.56 -5.70
CA LEU A 251 -0.05 16.27 -4.78
C LEU A 251 1.19 17.05 -5.22
N LEU A 252 1.85 17.68 -4.25
CA LEU A 252 3.16 18.29 -4.41
C LEU A 252 4.04 17.83 -3.26
N ASN A 253 5.16 17.20 -3.59
CA ASN A 253 6.21 16.88 -2.66
C ASN A 253 7.50 17.53 -3.13
N THR A 254 8.13 18.35 -2.29
CA THR A 254 9.41 19.00 -2.61
C THR A 254 10.35 18.82 -1.44
N GLY A 255 11.59 18.49 -1.72
CA GLY A 255 12.58 18.22 -0.70
C GLY A 255 13.99 18.55 -1.16
N LEU A 256 14.80 18.88 -0.18
CA LEU A 256 16.24 19.09 -0.33
C LEU A 256 16.97 18.02 0.48
N ASN A 257 18.03 17.43 -0.06
CA ASN A 257 18.88 16.49 0.65
C ASN A 257 20.33 16.99 0.56
N LEU A 258 20.85 17.49 1.65
CA LEU A 258 22.22 17.99 1.76
C LEU A 258 23.05 17.05 2.62
N ASP A 259 24.31 16.82 2.24
CA ASP A 259 25.32 16.14 3.06
C ASP A 259 26.52 17.08 3.25
N LYS A 260 26.59 17.73 4.41
CA LYS A 260 27.67 18.62 4.76
C LYS A 260 28.55 17.97 5.83
N GLU A 261 29.70 17.48 5.41
CA GLU A 261 30.69 16.88 6.32
C GLU A 261 30.06 15.76 7.20
N GLY A 262 29.22 14.91 6.59
CA GLY A 262 28.52 13.83 7.28
C GLY A 262 27.29 14.26 8.09
N LEU A 263 26.93 15.55 8.10
CA LEU A 263 25.64 16.02 8.57
C LEU A 263 24.65 16.05 7.41
N ILE A 264 23.68 15.13 7.43
CA ILE A 264 22.59 15.09 6.47
C ILE A 264 21.46 16.00 6.93
N ILE A 265 21.00 16.91 6.05
CA ILE A 265 19.94 17.89 6.31
C ILE A 265 18.87 17.71 5.24
N LYS A 266 17.63 17.43 5.66
CA LYS A 266 16.50 17.14 4.74
C LYS A 266 15.28 17.96 5.13
N PRO A 267 15.15 19.22 4.72
CA PRO A 267 13.86 19.90 4.72
C PRO A 267 12.98 19.33 3.60
N ASN A 268 11.71 19.14 3.91
CA ASN A 268 10.71 18.65 2.99
C ASN A 268 9.39 19.40 3.19
N PHE A 269 8.60 19.51 2.14
CA PHE A 269 7.25 20.04 2.17
C PHE A 269 6.34 19.18 1.31
N LEU A 270 5.28 18.67 1.91
CA LEU A 270 4.21 17.96 1.21
C LEU A 270 2.91 18.78 1.29
N TRP A 271 2.24 18.87 0.14
CA TRP A 271 0.87 19.33 0.03
C TRP A 271 0.05 18.31 -0.76
N ARG A 272 -1.10 17.92 -0.19
CA ARG A 272 -2.09 17.11 -0.87
C ARG A 272 -3.44 17.81 -0.80
N ARG A 273 -4.15 17.86 -1.92
CA ARG A 273 -5.56 18.26 -1.99
C ARG A 273 -6.36 17.16 -2.64
N HIS A 274 -7.45 16.80 -2.00
CA HIS A 274 -8.38 15.81 -2.54
C HIS A 274 -9.80 16.40 -2.59
N TYR A 275 -10.48 16.16 -3.69
CA TYR A 275 -11.90 16.43 -3.87
C TYR A 275 -12.59 15.09 -4.04
N ASP A 276 -13.68 14.92 -3.32
CA ASP A 276 -14.62 13.82 -3.46
C ASP A 276 -16.02 14.39 -3.66
N LYS A 277 -16.68 13.93 -4.73
CA LYS A 277 -18.08 14.20 -5.01
C LYS A 277 -18.79 12.86 -5.14
N PHE A 278 -19.61 12.53 -4.17
CA PHE A 278 -20.37 11.29 -4.12
C PHE A 278 -21.86 11.52 -4.30
N MET A 279 -22.49 10.74 -5.20
CA MET A 279 -23.93 10.72 -5.45
C MET A 279 -24.47 9.34 -5.12
N LEU A 280 -25.33 9.23 -4.11
CA LEU A 280 -25.87 7.95 -3.63
C LEU A 280 -26.75 7.26 -4.68
N ASP A 281 -27.57 8.01 -5.40
CA ASP A 281 -28.48 7.48 -6.43
C ASP A 281 -28.61 8.48 -7.60
N LYS A 282 -28.04 8.11 -8.74
CA LYS A 282 -28.05 8.95 -9.95
C LYS A 282 -29.43 9.04 -10.61
N THR A 283 -30.36 8.15 -10.26
CA THR A 283 -31.74 8.16 -10.78
C THR A 283 -32.64 9.14 -10.02
N GLN A 284 -32.23 9.55 -8.82
CA GLN A 284 -32.98 10.47 -7.94
C GLN A 284 -32.12 11.67 -7.56
N ILE A 285 -32.01 12.64 -8.47
CA ILE A 285 -31.21 13.85 -8.22
C ILE A 285 -31.94 14.73 -7.19
N ARG A 286 -31.72 14.44 -5.91
CA ARG A 286 -32.12 15.32 -4.80
C ARG A 286 -30.87 15.93 -4.19
N SER A 287 -30.90 17.18 -3.79
CA SER A 287 -29.75 17.88 -3.19
C SER A 287 -29.18 17.17 -1.95
N ARG A 288 -29.98 16.36 -1.26
CA ARG A 288 -29.56 15.57 -0.09
C ARG A 288 -28.82 14.27 -0.42
N SER A 289 -28.82 13.82 -1.68
CA SER A 289 -28.09 12.62 -2.12
C SER A 289 -26.71 12.91 -2.67
N LEU A 290 -26.30 14.17 -2.68
CA LEU A 290 -25.04 14.63 -3.25
C LEU A 290 -24.13 15.19 -2.14
N ASN A 291 -23.01 14.53 -1.90
CA ASN A 291 -21.97 14.98 -0.98
C ASN A 291 -20.79 15.57 -1.75
N HIS A 292 -20.23 16.65 -1.22
CA HIS A 292 -19.00 17.27 -1.70
C HIS A 292 -18.03 17.39 -0.54
N HIS A 293 -16.83 16.90 -0.73
CA HIS A 293 -15.74 16.99 0.24
C HIS A 293 -14.50 17.58 -0.44
N ARG A 294 -13.80 18.44 0.27
CA ARG A 294 -12.45 18.87 -0.10
C ARG A 294 -11.57 18.78 1.12
N THR A 295 -10.50 18.00 1.04
CA THR A 295 -9.44 17.96 2.03
C THR A 295 -8.19 18.68 1.53
N ASP A 296 -7.47 19.32 2.42
CA ASP A 296 -6.15 19.90 2.20
C ASP A 296 -5.23 19.43 3.34
N VAL A 297 -4.07 18.89 2.99
CA VAL A 297 -3.03 18.47 3.94
C VAL A 297 -1.74 19.21 3.61
N TYR A 298 -1.11 19.80 4.63
CA TYR A 298 0.16 20.50 4.53
C TYR A 298 1.12 19.93 5.58
N THR A 299 2.29 19.48 5.17
CA THR A 299 3.26 18.85 6.08
C THR A 299 4.69 19.33 5.79
N PRO A 300 5.08 20.55 6.21
CA PRO A 300 6.49 20.93 6.26
C PRO A 300 7.21 20.16 7.38
N ASN A 301 8.39 19.65 7.07
CA ASN A 301 9.24 19.00 8.05
C ASN A 301 10.72 19.22 7.74
N ILE A 302 11.57 18.99 8.74
CA ILE A 302 13.01 18.96 8.60
C ILE A 302 13.56 17.77 9.37
N TYR A 303 14.46 17.03 8.74
CA TYR A 303 15.17 15.92 9.35
C TYR A 303 16.67 16.11 9.25
N LEU A 304 17.35 15.92 10.38
CA LEU A 304 18.80 16.01 10.54
C LEU A 304 19.33 14.63 10.91
N GLN A 305 20.46 14.20 10.33
CA GLN A 305 21.08 12.93 10.68
C GLN A 305 22.59 13.06 10.69
N LYS A 306 23.24 12.50 11.70
CA LYS A 306 24.71 12.47 11.83
C LYS A 306 25.18 11.16 12.45
N GLU A 307 26.34 10.68 12.02
CA GLU A 307 27.08 9.63 12.72
C GLU A 307 27.74 10.22 13.97
N ILE A 308 27.36 9.72 15.15
CA ILE A 308 27.86 10.20 16.44
C ILE A 308 28.57 9.05 17.16
N GLY A 309 29.84 8.81 16.85
CA GLY A 309 30.75 7.91 17.55
C GLY A 309 30.07 6.76 18.33
N ILE A 310 29.95 6.96 19.63
CA ILE A 310 29.42 5.91 20.53
C ILE A 310 27.89 5.67 20.38
N LEU A 311 27.12 6.64 19.89
CA LEU A 311 25.66 6.53 19.71
C LEU A 311 25.29 5.90 18.38
N GLY A 312 26.18 5.87 17.38
CA GLY A 312 25.86 5.39 16.04
C GLY A 312 25.27 6.49 15.17
N ARG A 313 24.28 6.16 14.32
CA ARG A 313 23.65 7.09 13.39
C ARG A 313 22.37 7.65 13.99
N LEU A 314 22.49 8.85 14.57
CA LEU A 314 21.37 9.54 15.21
C LEU A 314 20.65 10.45 14.21
N GLY A 315 19.33 10.34 14.15
CA GLY A 315 18.41 11.21 13.43
C GLY A 315 17.53 12.02 14.38
N LEU A 316 17.20 13.25 13.98
CA LEU A 316 16.27 14.13 14.68
C LEU A 316 15.39 14.83 13.66
N GLY A 317 14.08 14.81 13.85
CA GLY A 317 13.12 15.47 12.97
C GLY A 317 12.12 16.35 13.71
N LEU A 318 11.70 17.40 13.03
CA LEU A 318 10.60 18.27 13.42
C LEU A 318 9.59 18.33 12.29
N GLU A 319 8.32 18.27 12.61
CA GLU A 319 7.23 18.33 11.64
C GLU A 319 6.11 19.22 12.16
N TYR A 320 5.48 19.94 11.25
CA TYR A 320 4.19 20.59 11.47
C TYR A 320 3.21 20.05 10.46
N GLY A 321 2.02 19.64 10.91
CA GLY A 321 0.94 19.17 10.06
C GLY A 321 -0.30 20.04 10.21
N GLU A 322 -0.98 20.28 9.09
CA GLU A 322 -2.29 20.90 9.08
C GLU A 322 -3.21 20.16 8.11
N GLU A 323 -4.32 19.67 8.61
CA GLU A 323 -5.36 18.96 7.88
C GLU A 323 -6.65 19.77 7.92
N ARG A 324 -7.22 20.06 6.76
CA ARG A 324 -8.47 20.83 6.62
C ARG A 324 -9.48 20.04 5.82
N ILE A 325 -10.74 20.13 6.21
CA ILE A 325 -11.86 19.64 5.41
C ILE A 325 -12.94 20.71 5.25
N ASN A 326 -13.49 20.81 4.05
CA ASN A 326 -14.70 21.55 3.75
C ASN A 326 -15.69 20.60 3.06
N SER A 327 -16.78 20.29 3.75
CA SER A 327 -17.68 19.21 3.37
C SER A 327 -19.14 19.64 3.57
N THR A 328 -20.02 19.17 2.67
CA THR A 328 -21.47 19.37 2.82
C THR A 328 -22.04 18.60 4.01
N ASN A 329 -21.44 17.45 4.36
CA ASN A 329 -21.92 16.59 5.44
C ASN A 329 -21.11 16.72 6.73
N LEU A 330 -19.76 16.88 6.64
CA LEU A 330 -18.88 16.97 7.80
C LEU A 330 -18.65 18.41 8.29
N GLY A 331 -19.10 19.42 7.50
CA GLY A 331 -18.86 20.83 7.79
C GLY A 331 -17.44 21.28 7.45
N LYS A 332 -17.03 22.40 8.06
CA LYS A 332 -15.66 22.92 7.96
C LYS A 332 -14.91 22.55 9.22
N ARG A 333 -13.82 21.80 9.09
CA ARG A 333 -12.97 21.35 10.19
C ARG A 333 -11.51 21.61 9.85
N ASN A 334 -10.71 21.73 10.90
CA ASN A 334 -9.27 21.90 10.84
C ASN A 334 -8.65 21.15 12.02
N ARG A 335 -7.53 20.49 11.79
CA ARG A 335 -6.72 19.82 12.80
C ARG A 335 -5.27 20.13 12.53
N LYS A 336 -4.52 20.48 13.57
CA LYS A 336 -3.10 20.80 13.50
C LYS A 336 -2.33 19.92 14.46
N HIS A 337 -1.08 19.60 14.10
CA HIS A 337 -0.16 18.96 15.02
C HIS A 337 1.27 19.48 14.85
N LYS A 338 2.03 19.35 15.92
CA LYS A 338 3.48 19.54 15.95
C LYS A 338 4.11 18.25 16.40
N SER A 339 5.19 17.87 15.76
CA SER A 339 5.84 16.61 16.08
C SER A 339 7.33 16.77 16.23
N ILE A 340 7.87 16.00 17.18
CA ILE A 340 9.30 15.74 17.30
C ILE A 340 9.52 14.24 17.18
N PHE A 341 10.50 13.82 16.37
CA PHE A 341 10.84 12.42 16.24
C PHE A 341 12.35 12.23 16.16
N THR A 342 12.78 11.07 16.62
CA THR A 342 14.19 10.68 16.60
C THR A 342 14.30 9.22 16.22
N ASP A 343 15.37 8.87 15.55
CA ASP A 343 15.78 7.50 15.28
C ASP A 343 17.28 7.33 15.49
N ASP A 344 17.65 6.14 15.88
CA ASP A 344 19.05 5.74 16.02
C ASP A 344 19.24 4.31 15.48
N SER A 345 20.38 4.08 14.85
CA SER A 345 20.80 2.76 14.44
C SER A 345 22.27 2.55 14.71
N LYS A 346 22.58 1.47 15.42
CA LYS A 346 23.94 1.16 15.86
C LYS A 346 24.33 -0.27 15.55
N GLU A 347 25.50 -0.43 14.93
CA GLU A 347 26.17 -1.71 14.80
C GLU A 347 27.05 -1.95 16.04
N LEU A 348 26.79 -3.02 16.76
CA LEU A 348 27.57 -3.48 17.92
C LEU A 348 28.44 -4.67 17.52
N GLY A 349 29.67 -4.37 17.10
CA GLY A 349 30.54 -5.35 16.48
C GLY A 349 30.01 -5.82 15.13
N GLU A 350 30.40 -7.03 14.70
CA GLU A 350 30.07 -7.57 13.36
C GLU A 350 28.70 -8.25 13.29
N ARG A 351 28.12 -8.60 14.44
CA ARG A 351 26.96 -9.50 14.50
C ARG A 351 25.68 -8.87 15.01
N LEU A 352 25.74 -7.80 15.78
CA LEU A 352 24.57 -7.24 16.44
C LEU A 352 24.30 -5.83 15.92
N SER A 353 23.06 -5.59 15.48
CA SER A 353 22.56 -4.27 15.09
C SER A 353 21.37 -3.93 15.96
N LEU A 354 21.34 -2.71 16.48
CA LEU A 354 20.25 -2.15 17.27
C LEU A 354 19.61 -0.98 16.50
N GLY A 355 18.30 -0.87 16.62
CA GLY A 355 17.54 0.27 16.12
C GLY A 355 16.58 0.74 17.19
N PHE A 356 16.42 2.05 17.26
CA PHE A 356 15.47 2.72 18.13
C PHE A 356 14.79 3.85 17.36
N SER A 357 13.51 4.09 17.63
CA SER A 357 12.83 5.29 17.17
C SER A 357 11.75 5.71 18.16
N PHE A 358 11.53 7.01 18.24
CA PHE A 358 10.52 7.63 19.09
C PHE A 358 9.93 8.84 18.39
N ARG A 359 8.62 9.05 18.57
CA ARG A 359 7.88 10.21 18.07
C ARG A 359 6.87 10.66 19.11
N ALA A 360 6.75 11.96 19.26
CA ALA A 360 5.69 12.63 20.01
C ALA A 360 4.97 13.60 19.08
N ASP A 361 3.65 13.51 19.05
CA ASP A 361 2.76 14.38 18.29
C ASP A 361 1.84 15.13 19.26
N ASP A 362 1.84 16.46 19.19
CA ASP A 362 0.97 17.37 19.94
C ASP A 362 -0.12 17.90 19.00
N PHE A 363 -1.35 17.41 19.17
CA PHE A 363 -2.52 17.78 18.37
C PHE A 363 -3.33 18.87 19.09
N ASP A 364 -3.90 19.81 18.32
CA ASP A 364 -4.83 20.82 18.86
C ASP A 364 -6.21 20.29 19.27
N SER A 365 -6.51 19.04 18.90
CA SER A 365 -7.83 18.40 19.08
C SER A 365 -7.81 17.07 19.82
N PHE A 366 -6.64 16.58 20.22
CA PHE A 366 -6.43 15.34 21.00
C PHE A 366 -5.33 15.57 22.03
N ASP A 367 -5.26 14.67 23.00
CA ASP A 367 -4.11 14.61 23.91
C ASP A 367 -2.82 14.27 23.14
N GLU A 368 -1.67 14.49 23.77
CA GLU A 368 -0.37 14.13 23.21
C GLU A 368 -0.28 12.64 22.86
N VAL A 369 0.20 12.35 21.68
CA VAL A 369 0.27 10.99 21.13
C VAL A 369 1.72 10.56 21.00
N TYR A 370 2.04 9.38 21.52
CA TYR A 370 3.40 8.84 21.51
C TYR A 370 3.49 7.54 20.74
N ALA A 371 4.50 7.42 19.89
CA ALA A 371 4.85 6.18 19.19
C ALA A 371 6.33 5.87 19.38
N GLY A 372 6.69 4.60 19.37
CA GLY A 372 8.09 4.19 19.54
C GLY A 372 8.34 2.81 18.99
N SER A 373 9.59 2.52 18.63
CA SER A 373 10.01 1.17 18.28
C SER A 373 11.44 0.88 18.72
N THR A 374 11.69 -0.39 19.00
CA THR A 374 13.03 -0.93 19.22
C THR A 374 13.17 -2.20 18.41
N SER A 375 14.30 -2.34 17.77
CA SER A 375 14.61 -3.52 16.95
C SER A 375 16.02 -4.00 17.21
N LEU A 376 16.19 -5.32 17.09
CA LEU A 376 17.46 -5.99 17.23
C LEU A 376 17.60 -6.99 16.08
N ARG A 377 18.76 -6.99 15.43
CA ARG A 377 19.17 -8.00 14.47
C ARG A 377 20.48 -8.65 14.91
N TYR A 378 20.48 -9.97 14.97
CA TYR A 378 21.66 -10.74 15.27
C TYR A 378 22.05 -11.64 14.09
N LYS A 379 23.22 -11.41 13.50
CA LYS A 379 23.78 -12.23 12.42
C LYS A 379 24.27 -13.54 13.03
N VAL A 380 23.54 -14.63 12.78
CA VAL A 380 23.91 -15.99 13.21
C VAL A 380 25.07 -16.52 12.36
N SER A 381 24.98 -16.29 11.03
CA SER A 381 26.02 -16.57 10.04
C SER A 381 26.10 -15.45 9.00
N LYS A 382 26.91 -15.65 7.96
CA LYS A 382 26.94 -14.72 6.80
C LYS A 382 25.61 -14.72 6.04
N GLU A 383 24.93 -15.86 6.04
CA GLU A 383 23.68 -16.07 5.29
C GLU A 383 22.42 -15.89 6.14
N SER A 384 22.54 -15.90 7.49
CA SER A 384 21.36 -15.94 8.34
C SER A 384 21.36 -14.94 9.48
N SER A 385 20.17 -14.42 9.81
CA SER A 385 19.97 -13.50 10.92
C SER A 385 18.67 -13.76 11.67
N LEU A 386 18.67 -13.46 12.96
CA LEU A 386 17.49 -13.37 13.82
C LEU A 386 17.11 -11.90 13.99
N ARG A 387 15.82 -11.63 14.06
CA ARG A 387 15.26 -10.29 14.30
C ARG A 387 14.29 -10.35 15.49
N LEU A 388 14.32 -9.29 16.30
CA LEU A 388 13.33 -9.02 17.34
C LEU A 388 12.86 -7.59 17.14
N GLY A 389 11.57 -7.36 17.31
CA GLY A 389 10.94 -6.03 17.20
C GLY A 389 9.89 -5.82 18.28
N LEU A 390 9.87 -4.62 18.83
CA LEU A 390 8.84 -4.12 19.71
C LEU A 390 8.42 -2.75 19.19
N SER A 391 7.11 -2.50 19.04
CA SER A 391 6.64 -1.18 18.65
C SER A 391 5.34 -0.80 19.35
N ARG A 392 5.19 0.49 19.61
CA ARG A 392 3.93 1.15 19.96
C ARG A 392 3.52 2.01 18.77
N SER A 393 2.32 1.78 18.24
CA SER A 393 1.75 2.55 17.14
C SER A 393 0.41 3.16 17.57
N THR A 394 0.00 4.22 16.86
CA THR A 394 -1.22 4.96 17.14
C THR A 394 -1.97 5.29 15.86
N ARG A 395 -3.27 5.53 15.95
CA ARG A 395 -4.12 6.04 14.88
C ARG A 395 -5.05 7.13 15.41
N ILE A 396 -5.13 8.21 14.67
CA ILE A 396 -6.05 9.31 14.98
C ILE A 396 -7.37 9.10 14.22
N PRO A 397 -8.54 9.36 14.84
CA PRO A 397 -9.83 9.26 14.15
C PRO A 397 -9.90 10.14 12.91
N SER A 398 -10.47 9.63 11.82
CA SER A 398 -10.74 10.38 10.59
C SER A 398 -11.87 11.39 10.78
N PHE A 399 -11.95 12.40 9.91
CA PHE A 399 -13.06 13.36 9.96
C PHE A 399 -14.43 12.70 9.74
N THR A 400 -14.49 11.62 8.97
CA THR A 400 -15.72 10.83 8.82
C THR A 400 -16.14 10.17 10.13
N GLU A 401 -15.22 9.55 10.85
CA GLU A 401 -15.51 8.93 12.15
C GLU A 401 -15.96 9.97 13.18
N LEU A 402 -15.34 11.15 13.18
CA LEU A 402 -15.69 12.20 14.14
C LEU A 402 -17.02 12.90 13.85
N TYR A 403 -17.36 13.16 12.58
CA TYR A 403 -18.39 14.15 12.27
C TYR A 403 -19.47 13.70 11.29
N TYR A 404 -19.37 12.49 10.72
CA TYR A 404 -20.36 12.03 9.75
C TYR A 404 -21.72 11.77 10.42
N SER A 405 -22.81 12.27 9.82
CA SER A 405 -24.16 12.06 10.33
C SER A 405 -25.19 11.99 9.21
N ASP A 406 -25.88 10.86 9.10
CA ASP A 406 -27.05 10.67 8.24
C ASP A 406 -28.12 9.81 8.93
N SER A 407 -29.10 9.30 8.16
CA SER A 407 -30.19 8.46 8.68
C SER A 407 -29.71 7.08 9.15
N THR A 408 -28.54 6.61 8.70
CA THR A 408 -28.02 5.25 8.92
C THR A 408 -26.73 5.21 9.74
N THR A 409 -26.07 6.35 9.94
CA THR A 409 -24.71 6.43 10.44
C THR A 409 -24.55 7.68 11.33
N LEU A 410 -23.87 7.57 12.47
CA LEU A 410 -23.62 8.65 13.41
C LEU A 410 -22.18 8.60 13.92
N GLY A 411 -21.38 9.61 13.59
CA GLY A 411 -20.04 9.86 14.09
C GLY A 411 -20.03 10.34 15.53
N ASP A 412 -18.86 10.32 16.17
CA ASP A 412 -18.66 10.79 17.53
C ASP A 412 -17.41 11.68 17.63
N ALA A 413 -17.63 12.96 17.94
CA ALA A 413 -16.55 13.94 18.13
C ALA A 413 -15.73 13.69 19.43
N GLY A 414 -16.17 12.81 20.30
CA GLY A 414 -15.49 12.43 21.54
C GLY A 414 -14.55 11.24 21.40
N LEU A 415 -14.32 10.72 20.20
CA LEU A 415 -13.38 9.62 19.99
C LEU A 415 -11.95 10.00 20.38
N SER A 416 -11.27 9.07 21.04
CA SER A 416 -9.82 9.12 21.31
C SER A 416 -9.02 8.37 20.24
N GLU A 417 -7.70 8.47 20.31
CA GLU A 417 -6.79 7.72 19.44
C GLU A 417 -6.84 6.21 19.72
N GLU A 418 -6.67 5.39 18.69
CA GLU A 418 -6.35 3.96 18.85
C GLU A 418 -4.87 3.77 19.18
N LYS A 419 -4.58 2.77 19.99
CA LYS A 419 -3.24 2.38 20.41
C LYS A 419 -2.96 0.93 20.10
N SER A 420 -1.73 0.59 19.78
CA SER A 420 -1.33 -0.81 19.66
C SER A 420 0.10 -1.04 20.14
N TRP A 421 0.31 -2.24 20.69
CA TRP A 421 1.62 -2.79 20.98
C TRP A 421 1.85 -4.01 20.09
N SER A 422 2.94 -3.98 19.34
CA SER A 422 3.32 -5.07 18.43
C SER A 422 4.66 -5.67 18.86
N TYR A 423 4.71 -6.99 18.86
CA TYR A 423 5.87 -7.82 19.16
C TYR A 423 6.13 -8.70 17.96
N GLU A 424 7.36 -8.75 17.50
CA GLU A 424 7.72 -9.65 16.41
C GLU A 424 9.07 -10.33 16.63
N THR A 425 9.19 -11.54 16.12
CA THR A 425 10.45 -12.26 16.00
C THR A 425 10.52 -12.85 14.61
N GLY A 426 11.69 -12.80 14.01
CA GLY A 426 11.88 -13.29 12.66
C GLY A 426 13.24 -13.95 12.46
N TYR A 427 13.29 -14.82 11.46
CA TYR A 427 14.50 -15.44 10.96
C TYR A 427 14.58 -15.21 9.47
N ASP A 428 15.74 -14.77 8.99
CA ASP A 428 16.05 -14.58 7.58
C ASP A 428 17.23 -15.43 7.18
N TYR A 429 17.13 -16.03 6.02
CA TYR A 429 18.21 -16.75 5.36
C TYR A 429 18.37 -16.22 3.93
N LYS A 430 19.60 -15.85 3.56
CA LYS A 430 19.92 -15.35 2.22
C LYS A 430 21.20 -16.00 1.74
N LYS A 431 21.11 -16.73 0.65
CA LYS A 431 22.23 -17.30 -0.09
C LYS A 431 21.98 -17.07 -1.57
N GLU A 432 23.00 -17.13 -2.38
CA GLU A 432 22.88 -16.97 -3.83
C GLU A 432 21.68 -17.75 -4.40
N GLY A 433 20.79 -17.05 -5.10
CA GLY A 433 19.57 -17.62 -5.69
C GLY A 433 18.46 -18.01 -4.71
N LEU A 434 18.66 -17.89 -3.39
CA LEU A 434 17.66 -18.22 -2.37
C LEU A 434 17.59 -17.15 -1.30
N SER A 435 16.41 -16.57 -1.14
CA SER A 435 16.08 -15.73 0.01
C SER A 435 14.82 -16.26 0.65
N TRP A 436 14.86 -16.54 1.94
CA TRP A 436 13.74 -17.07 2.71
C TRP A 436 13.68 -16.42 4.08
N GLY A 437 12.49 -16.19 4.59
CA GLY A 437 12.31 -15.74 5.96
C GLY A 437 10.94 -16.06 6.51
N THR A 438 10.90 -16.08 7.83
CA THR A 438 9.67 -16.25 8.60
C THR A 438 9.59 -15.21 9.70
N THR A 439 8.39 -14.71 9.97
CA THR A 439 8.10 -13.76 11.05
C THR A 439 6.90 -14.24 11.83
N LEU A 440 7.05 -14.37 13.13
CA LEU A 440 5.95 -14.52 14.08
C LEU A 440 5.66 -13.15 14.68
N PHE A 441 4.38 -12.80 14.77
CA PHE A 441 4.00 -11.52 15.35
C PHE A 441 2.78 -11.67 16.26
N TYR A 442 2.72 -10.79 17.25
CA TYR A 442 1.57 -10.58 18.12
C TYR A 442 1.34 -9.09 18.27
N ARG A 443 0.09 -8.64 18.14
CA ARG A 443 -0.33 -7.25 18.35
C ARG A 443 -1.55 -7.20 19.26
N ARG A 444 -1.47 -6.34 20.26
CA ARG A 444 -2.61 -5.94 21.10
C ARG A 444 -3.03 -4.54 20.69
N GLU A 445 -4.29 -4.38 20.36
CA GLU A 445 -4.93 -3.13 19.99
C GLU A 445 -5.84 -2.69 21.14
N GLU A 446 -5.82 -1.41 21.51
CA GLU A 446 -6.62 -0.79 22.56
C GLU A 446 -7.36 0.41 21.98
N ASP A 447 -8.55 0.70 22.53
CA ASP A 447 -9.40 1.80 22.08
C ASP A 447 -9.77 1.73 20.59
N CYS A 448 -9.91 0.51 20.04
CA CYS A 448 -10.22 0.31 18.64
C CYS A 448 -11.51 1.03 18.23
N ILE A 449 -11.46 1.76 17.12
CA ILE A 449 -12.60 2.49 16.58
C ILE A 449 -13.30 1.62 15.53
N ASP A 450 -14.59 1.37 15.72
CA ASP A 450 -15.44 0.76 14.70
C ASP A 450 -16.86 1.32 14.76
N TRP A 451 -17.58 1.14 13.68
CA TRP A 451 -19.01 1.42 13.59
C TRP A 451 -19.78 0.19 14.09
N ILE A 452 -20.60 0.38 15.10
CA ILE A 452 -21.34 -0.70 15.74
C ILE A 452 -22.85 -0.49 15.69
N ARG A 453 -23.55 -1.60 15.83
CA ARG A 453 -24.93 -1.66 16.28
C ARG A 453 -24.99 -2.56 17.50
N ARG A 454 -25.55 -2.05 18.61
CA ARG A 454 -25.69 -2.83 19.86
C ARG A 454 -26.76 -3.90 19.75
N THR A 455 -27.72 -3.70 18.85
CA THR A 455 -28.77 -4.68 18.53
C THR A 455 -29.04 -4.72 17.02
N PRO A 456 -29.50 -5.85 16.46
CA PRO A 456 -29.84 -5.94 15.04
C PRO A 456 -30.92 -4.95 14.57
N GLY A 457 -31.81 -4.52 15.48
CA GLY A 457 -32.87 -3.56 15.18
C GLY A 457 -32.47 -2.08 15.30
N GLN A 458 -31.23 -1.79 15.70
CA GLN A 458 -30.76 -0.41 15.78
C GLN A 458 -30.66 0.21 14.37
N ALA A 459 -31.32 1.37 14.20
CA ALA A 459 -31.40 2.02 12.89
C ALA A 459 -30.05 2.54 12.38
N ARG A 460 -29.22 3.10 13.29
CA ARG A 460 -27.95 3.74 12.92
C ARG A 460 -26.76 2.92 13.40
N TRP A 461 -25.74 2.88 12.59
CA TRP A 461 -24.38 2.59 13.01
C TRP A 461 -23.86 3.76 13.83
N GLN A 462 -23.28 3.49 14.99
CA GLN A 462 -22.61 4.48 15.84
C GLN A 462 -21.13 4.12 15.89
N VAL A 463 -20.27 5.12 15.79
CA VAL A 463 -18.84 4.92 15.95
C VAL A 463 -18.46 5.10 17.42
N GLU A 464 -17.60 4.24 17.93
CA GLU A 464 -17.13 4.29 19.33
C GLU A 464 -15.71 3.73 19.43
N ASN A 465 -14.95 4.15 20.45
CA ASN A 465 -13.77 3.41 20.93
C ASN A 465 -14.26 2.26 21.78
N ILE A 466 -14.34 1.05 21.25
CA ILE A 466 -15.16 0.02 21.86
C ILE A 466 -14.37 -1.10 22.47
N THR A 467 -13.24 -1.47 21.84
CA THR A 467 -12.75 -2.82 22.02
C THR A 467 -11.25 -2.89 22.14
N GLU A 468 -10.84 -3.97 22.78
CA GLU A 468 -9.52 -4.54 22.60
C GLU A 468 -9.56 -5.57 21.49
N ALA A 469 -8.52 -5.62 20.67
CA ALA A 469 -8.29 -6.69 19.73
C ALA A 469 -6.91 -7.30 19.95
N GLN A 470 -6.82 -8.61 19.75
CA GLN A 470 -5.57 -9.34 19.77
C GLN A 470 -5.37 -10.00 18.42
N VAL A 471 -4.23 -9.75 17.82
CA VAL A 471 -3.87 -10.29 16.51
C VAL A 471 -2.58 -11.05 16.62
N ALA A 472 -2.60 -12.33 16.26
CA ALA A 472 -1.40 -13.16 16.20
C ALA A 472 -1.27 -13.78 14.81
N GLY A 473 -0.05 -13.93 14.32
CA GLY A 473 0.14 -14.51 13.00
C GLY A 473 1.54 -14.94 12.68
N ILE A 474 1.66 -15.54 11.51
CA ILE A 474 2.92 -15.94 10.90
C ILE A 474 2.94 -15.46 9.45
N GLU A 475 4.06 -14.90 9.05
CA GLU A 475 4.36 -14.52 7.67
C GLU A 475 5.60 -15.25 7.21
N ASN A 476 5.57 -15.78 5.99
CA ASN A 476 6.71 -16.40 5.35
C ASN A 476 6.91 -15.78 3.98
N TYR A 477 8.15 -15.58 3.57
CA TYR A 477 8.51 -15.26 2.20
C TYR A 477 9.58 -16.22 1.70
N LEU A 478 9.55 -16.46 0.40
CA LEU A 478 10.55 -17.27 -0.30
C LEU A 478 10.76 -16.68 -1.69
N LYS A 479 11.97 -16.24 -2.01
CA LYS A 479 12.41 -15.93 -3.37
C LYS A 479 13.46 -16.95 -3.78
N LEU A 480 13.16 -17.72 -4.81
CA LEU A 480 13.99 -18.84 -5.26
C LEU A 480 14.22 -18.74 -6.77
N LYS A 481 15.46 -18.60 -7.18
CA LYS A 481 15.88 -18.75 -8.55
C LYS A 481 16.08 -20.24 -8.83
N LEU A 482 15.10 -20.87 -9.49
CA LEU A 482 15.13 -22.30 -9.80
C LEU A 482 16.22 -22.62 -10.83
N ASN A 483 16.39 -21.75 -11.82
CA ASN A 483 17.45 -21.77 -12.81
C ASN A 483 17.59 -20.37 -13.45
N GLU A 484 18.37 -20.21 -14.52
CA GLU A 484 18.52 -18.93 -15.23
C GLU A 484 17.21 -18.38 -15.86
N TYR A 485 16.24 -19.27 -16.10
CA TYR A 485 14.98 -18.92 -16.75
C TYR A 485 13.80 -18.75 -15.81
N VAL A 486 13.84 -19.34 -14.61
CA VAL A 486 12.67 -19.44 -13.74
C VAL A 486 12.98 -18.94 -12.34
N THR A 487 12.20 -17.96 -11.90
CA THR A 487 12.20 -17.45 -10.52
C THR A 487 10.81 -17.66 -9.91
N LEU A 488 10.78 -18.14 -8.66
CA LEU A 488 9.59 -18.21 -7.82
C LEU A 488 9.71 -17.16 -6.72
N ASP A 489 8.67 -16.33 -6.58
CA ASP A 489 8.44 -15.47 -5.42
C ASP A 489 7.16 -15.95 -4.73
N SER A 490 7.24 -16.26 -3.44
CA SER A 490 6.14 -16.85 -2.67
C SER A 490 5.98 -16.17 -1.33
N ASN A 491 4.76 -15.77 -1.01
CA ASN A 491 4.41 -15.17 0.28
C ASN A 491 3.23 -15.93 0.89
N TYR A 492 3.30 -16.20 2.18
CA TYR A 492 2.20 -16.75 2.97
C TYR A 492 2.01 -15.95 4.24
N SER A 493 0.77 -15.57 4.51
CA SER A 493 0.37 -14.94 5.77
C SER A 493 -0.80 -15.70 6.37
N TYR A 494 -0.68 -16.01 7.65
CA TYR A 494 -1.77 -16.51 8.49
C TYR A 494 -2.03 -15.53 9.63
N ILE A 495 -3.28 -15.16 9.81
CA ILE A 495 -3.72 -14.19 10.83
C ILE A 495 -4.84 -14.81 11.64
N ASN A 496 -4.73 -14.71 12.97
CA ASN A 496 -5.79 -15.01 13.91
C ASN A 496 -6.07 -13.74 14.73
N LYS A 497 -7.23 -13.13 14.50
CA LYS A 497 -7.70 -11.93 15.21
C LYS A 497 -8.83 -12.30 16.14
N ARG A 498 -8.73 -11.89 17.41
CA ARG A 498 -9.78 -11.97 18.41
C ARG A 498 -10.19 -10.55 18.77
N ILE A 499 -11.47 -10.28 18.75
CA ILE A 499 -12.08 -9.00 19.12
C ILE A 499 -12.94 -9.29 20.32
N ASP A 500 -12.90 -8.44 21.35
CA ASP A 500 -13.88 -8.48 22.44
C ASP A 500 -15.21 -7.98 21.86
N ASP A 501 -16.08 -8.91 21.47
CA ASP A 501 -17.26 -8.61 20.67
C ASP A 501 -18.42 -8.01 21.44
N ARG A 502 -18.42 -8.08 22.77
CA ARG A 502 -19.51 -7.59 23.65
C ARG A 502 -20.92 -7.91 23.12
N GLY A 503 -21.03 -8.83 22.17
CA GLY A 503 -22.29 -9.16 21.50
C GLY A 503 -22.81 -8.11 20.52
N TYR A 504 -21.96 -7.15 20.08
CA TYR A 504 -22.34 -6.10 19.11
C TYR A 504 -22.15 -6.57 17.66
N LEU A 505 -22.81 -5.89 16.73
CA LEU A 505 -22.51 -6.00 15.30
C LEU A 505 -21.44 -4.98 14.95
N TYR A 506 -20.38 -5.41 14.30
CA TYR A 506 -19.26 -4.60 13.83
C TYR A 506 -19.26 -4.46 12.34
N LYS A 507 -18.94 -3.27 11.82
CA LYS A 507 -18.92 -3.01 10.39
C LYS A 507 -17.61 -3.45 9.73
N TYR A 508 -16.47 -3.22 10.35
CA TYR A 508 -15.15 -3.41 9.74
C TYR A 508 -14.25 -4.42 10.48
N GLY A 509 -14.27 -4.44 11.80
CA GLY A 509 -13.32 -5.22 12.61
C GLY A 509 -13.19 -6.71 12.27
N PRO A 510 -14.29 -7.44 11.97
CA PRO A 510 -14.22 -8.85 11.59
C PRO A 510 -13.75 -9.12 10.17
N ASN A 511 -13.67 -8.07 9.31
CA ASN A 511 -13.35 -8.21 7.90
C ASN A 511 -11.83 -8.26 7.66
N TYR A 512 -11.21 -9.42 7.80
CA TYR A 512 -9.80 -9.63 7.52
C TYR A 512 -9.55 -10.95 6.79
N ILE A 513 -8.40 -11.07 6.12
CA ILE A 513 -7.97 -12.31 5.49
C ILE A 513 -7.22 -13.18 6.51
N LYS A 514 -7.76 -14.38 6.76
CA LYS A 514 -7.15 -15.35 7.69
C LYS A 514 -5.97 -16.09 7.06
N HIS A 515 -6.07 -16.44 5.79
CA HIS A 515 -4.99 -17.04 5.02
C HIS A 515 -4.83 -16.29 3.71
N LEU A 516 -3.65 -15.79 3.44
CA LEU A 516 -3.22 -15.19 2.20
C LEU A 516 -2.02 -15.97 1.68
N ILE A 517 -2.11 -16.47 0.45
CA ILE A 517 -0.99 -17.09 -0.26
C ILE A 517 -0.83 -16.37 -1.58
N ASN A 518 0.34 -15.88 -1.86
CA ASN A 518 0.72 -15.32 -3.15
C ASN A 518 1.94 -16.07 -3.69
N ASN A 519 1.84 -16.55 -4.92
CA ASN A 519 2.97 -17.15 -5.63
C ASN A 519 3.09 -16.47 -6.99
N THR A 520 4.26 -15.95 -7.29
CA THR A 520 4.59 -15.38 -8.59
C THR A 520 5.69 -16.20 -9.22
N LEU A 521 5.40 -16.77 -10.38
CA LEU A 521 6.38 -17.46 -11.23
C LEU A 521 6.75 -16.54 -12.38
N ILE A 522 8.04 -16.27 -12.52
CA ILE A 522 8.60 -15.44 -13.58
C ILE A 522 9.45 -16.34 -14.47
N PHE A 523 9.09 -16.42 -15.76
CA PHE A 523 9.80 -17.15 -16.78
C PHE A 523 10.50 -16.16 -17.72
N ASN A 524 11.82 -16.12 -17.69
CA ASN A 524 12.65 -15.39 -18.63
C ASN A 524 12.85 -16.25 -19.87
N LEU A 525 12.02 -16.02 -20.88
CA LEU A 525 12.06 -16.76 -22.14
C LEU A 525 13.00 -16.07 -23.14
N PRO A 526 13.56 -16.78 -24.13
CA PRO A 526 14.44 -16.18 -25.13
C PRO A 526 13.80 -15.02 -25.93
N PHE A 527 12.46 -15.01 -25.99
CA PHE A 527 11.70 -14.02 -26.74
C PHE A 527 10.94 -13.01 -25.86
N GLY A 528 10.99 -13.14 -24.54
CA GLY A 528 10.23 -12.25 -23.64
C GLY A 528 10.10 -12.79 -22.23
N ILE A 529 9.11 -12.27 -21.48
CA ILE A 529 8.87 -12.64 -20.08
C ILE A 529 7.43 -13.12 -19.94
N GLN A 530 7.23 -14.25 -19.24
CA GLN A 530 5.93 -14.66 -18.77
C GLN A 530 5.89 -14.59 -17.25
N THR A 531 4.92 -13.89 -16.71
CA THR A 531 4.65 -13.84 -15.28
C THR A 531 3.30 -14.50 -15.00
N ILE A 532 3.27 -15.38 -14.01
CA ILE A 532 2.05 -16.06 -13.53
C ILE A 532 1.90 -15.78 -12.05
N GLY A 533 0.84 -15.10 -11.67
CA GLY A 533 0.47 -14.82 -10.29
C GLY A 533 -0.66 -15.74 -9.83
N LEU A 534 -0.45 -16.45 -8.74
CA LEU A 534 -1.44 -17.30 -8.07
C LEU A 534 -1.73 -16.70 -6.70
N THR A 535 -2.95 -16.24 -6.47
CA THR A 535 -3.40 -15.71 -5.17
C THR A 535 -4.49 -16.59 -4.60
N HIS A 536 -4.33 -17.00 -3.33
CA HIS A 536 -5.40 -17.62 -2.55
C HIS A 536 -5.71 -16.76 -1.33
N LYS A 537 -6.97 -16.39 -1.18
CA LYS A 537 -7.49 -15.66 -0.03
C LYS A 537 -8.57 -16.46 0.68
N LYS A 538 -8.53 -16.47 2.03
CA LYS A 538 -9.57 -17.10 2.86
C LYS A 538 -9.88 -16.20 4.06
N LYS A 539 -11.13 -15.79 4.20
CA LYS A 539 -11.67 -15.12 5.40
C LYS A 539 -12.10 -16.12 6.48
N PRO A 540 -12.25 -15.72 7.75
CA PRO A 540 -12.61 -16.64 8.84
C PRO A 540 -13.90 -17.43 8.60
N SER A 541 -14.96 -16.76 8.14
CA SER A 541 -16.33 -17.30 8.03
C SER A 541 -16.72 -17.71 6.62
N ARG A 542 -15.81 -17.66 5.63
CA ARG A 542 -16.14 -17.89 4.21
C ARG A 542 -15.24 -18.92 3.56
N ARG A 543 -15.72 -19.46 2.43
CA ARG A 543 -14.87 -20.26 1.54
C ARG A 543 -13.77 -19.37 0.96
N GLY A 544 -12.56 -19.91 0.84
CA GLY A 544 -11.48 -19.26 0.14
C GLY A 544 -11.69 -19.33 -1.38
N TRP A 545 -11.01 -18.44 -2.09
CA TRP A 545 -10.98 -18.40 -3.55
C TRP A 545 -9.55 -18.35 -4.07
N PHE A 546 -9.37 -18.83 -5.28
CA PHE A 546 -8.09 -18.80 -6.01
C PHE A 546 -8.22 -17.91 -7.23
N LEU A 547 -7.24 -17.04 -7.42
CA LEU A 547 -7.11 -16.21 -8.62
C LEU A 547 -5.83 -16.58 -9.34
N LEU A 548 -5.94 -16.77 -10.65
CA LEU A 548 -4.82 -16.96 -11.55
C LEU A 548 -4.74 -15.76 -12.48
N ASN A 549 -3.64 -15.02 -12.39
CA ASN A 549 -3.35 -13.86 -13.24
C ASN A 549 -2.10 -14.17 -14.07
N THR A 550 -2.02 -13.71 -15.30
CA THR A 550 -0.85 -13.93 -16.13
C THR A 550 -0.59 -12.75 -17.06
N ARG A 551 0.69 -12.49 -17.32
CA ARG A 551 1.18 -11.58 -18.36
C ARG A 551 2.22 -12.30 -19.18
N LEU A 552 2.05 -12.32 -20.49
CA LEU A 552 3.03 -12.79 -21.45
C LEU A 552 3.47 -11.61 -22.31
N SER A 553 4.75 -11.28 -22.28
CA SER A 553 5.34 -10.26 -23.13
C SER A 553 6.28 -10.89 -24.17
N TYR A 554 6.25 -10.35 -25.37
CA TYR A 554 7.16 -10.69 -26.46
C TYR A 554 7.99 -9.46 -26.84
N ASN A 555 9.30 -9.58 -26.73
CA ASN A 555 10.24 -8.50 -27.05
C ASN A 555 10.34 -8.30 -28.55
N LEU A 556 10.11 -7.08 -29.01
CA LEU A 556 10.25 -6.67 -30.42
C LEU A 556 11.69 -6.25 -30.69
N LYS A 557 12.05 -5.04 -30.29
CA LYS A 557 13.39 -4.43 -30.38
C LYS A 557 13.54 -3.39 -29.28
N ARG A 558 14.78 -3.16 -28.79
CA ARG A 558 15.14 -2.03 -27.90
C ARG A 558 14.15 -1.82 -26.75
N ASN A 559 13.94 -2.82 -25.90
CA ASN A 559 13.00 -2.76 -24.78
C ASN A 559 11.51 -2.55 -25.17
N SER A 560 11.18 -2.61 -26.46
CA SER A 560 9.80 -2.56 -26.93
C SER A 560 9.18 -3.95 -26.93
N GLN A 561 7.92 -4.04 -26.55
CA GLN A 561 7.22 -5.33 -26.40
C GLN A 561 5.74 -5.25 -26.77
N VAL A 562 5.21 -6.33 -27.28
CA VAL A 562 3.76 -6.60 -27.25
C VAL A 562 3.47 -7.54 -26.09
N PHE A 563 2.29 -7.42 -25.48
CA PHE A 563 1.94 -8.25 -24.34
C PHE A 563 0.46 -8.62 -24.31
N LEU A 564 0.18 -9.72 -23.65
CA LEU A 564 -1.16 -10.20 -23.33
C LEU A 564 -1.27 -10.36 -21.82
N GLU A 565 -2.29 -9.77 -21.23
CA GLU A 565 -2.62 -9.86 -19.81
C GLU A 565 -3.96 -10.55 -19.62
N ALA A 566 -4.06 -11.39 -18.58
CA ALA A 566 -5.33 -11.94 -18.15
C ALA A 566 -5.39 -11.98 -16.63
N SER A 567 -6.35 -11.30 -16.05
CA SER A 567 -6.70 -11.41 -14.63
C SER A 567 -7.86 -12.36 -14.44
N ASN A 568 -7.88 -13.05 -13.28
CA ASN A 568 -8.86 -14.08 -12.96
C ASN A 568 -9.09 -15.07 -14.12
N LEU A 569 -8.00 -15.61 -14.69
CA LEU A 569 -8.03 -16.48 -15.87
C LEU A 569 -8.96 -17.69 -15.71
N LEU A 570 -9.13 -18.19 -14.47
CA LEU A 570 -10.01 -19.31 -14.14
C LEU A 570 -11.50 -18.93 -14.08
N ASN A 571 -11.82 -17.64 -14.24
CA ASN A 571 -13.19 -17.10 -14.17
C ASN A 571 -13.92 -17.45 -12.87
N VAL A 572 -13.22 -17.30 -11.74
CA VAL A 572 -13.76 -17.58 -10.40
C VAL A 572 -14.69 -16.47 -9.97
N GLU A 573 -15.85 -16.79 -9.45
CA GLU A 573 -16.74 -15.85 -8.78
C GLU A 573 -16.24 -15.61 -7.34
N TYR A 574 -16.01 -14.35 -6.97
CA TYR A 574 -15.51 -13.99 -5.65
C TYR A 574 -15.97 -12.60 -5.22
N GLN A 575 -15.82 -12.33 -3.93
CA GLN A 575 -16.11 -11.04 -3.29
C GLN A 575 -15.01 -10.73 -2.28
N GLU A 576 -14.38 -9.59 -2.41
CA GLU A 576 -13.43 -9.10 -1.41
C GLU A 576 -14.16 -8.40 -0.26
N ILE A 577 -15.21 -7.68 -0.57
CA ILE A 577 -16.17 -7.10 0.38
C ILE A 577 -17.51 -7.79 0.18
N GLU A 578 -18.20 -8.10 1.27
CA GLU A 578 -19.48 -8.78 1.22
C GLU A 578 -20.53 -8.00 0.44
N GLY A 579 -21.23 -8.66 -0.47
CA GLY A 579 -22.25 -8.04 -1.31
C GLY A 579 -21.69 -7.30 -2.52
N ILE A 580 -20.36 -7.25 -2.73
CA ILE A 580 -19.73 -6.59 -3.87
C ILE A 580 -19.05 -7.64 -4.77
N PRO A 581 -19.74 -8.17 -5.80
CA PRO A 581 -19.15 -9.09 -6.75
C PRO A 581 -17.96 -8.47 -7.46
N GLN A 582 -16.93 -9.28 -7.65
CA GLN A 582 -15.72 -8.89 -8.39
C GLN A 582 -15.77 -9.44 -9.82
N PRO A 583 -15.01 -8.86 -10.77
CA PRO A 583 -15.04 -9.29 -12.17
C PRO A 583 -14.59 -10.74 -12.33
N GLY A 584 -15.19 -11.42 -13.28
CA GLY A 584 -14.70 -12.67 -13.82
C GLY A 584 -13.38 -12.50 -14.57
N ARG A 585 -13.13 -13.34 -15.56
CA ARG A 585 -11.94 -13.21 -16.41
C ARG A 585 -11.93 -11.88 -17.15
N TRP A 586 -10.75 -11.22 -17.14
CA TRP A 586 -10.51 -9.98 -17.85
C TRP A 586 -9.24 -10.09 -18.68
N ILE A 587 -9.34 -9.94 -19.99
CA ILE A 587 -8.23 -10.13 -20.94
C ILE A 587 -7.97 -8.82 -21.67
N GLU A 588 -6.70 -8.43 -21.75
CA GLU A 588 -6.21 -7.23 -22.44
C GLU A 588 -4.95 -7.56 -23.23
N ALA A 589 -4.76 -6.86 -24.32
CA ALA A 589 -3.52 -6.89 -25.11
C ALA A 589 -2.96 -5.47 -25.24
N GLY A 590 -1.64 -5.36 -25.31
CA GLY A 590 -1.00 -4.06 -25.39
C GLY A 590 0.33 -4.08 -26.13
N LEU A 591 0.77 -2.86 -26.43
CA LEU A 591 2.06 -2.53 -27.03
C LEU A 591 2.76 -1.53 -26.12
N ARG A 592 4.03 -1.80 -25.79
CA ARG A 592 4.92 -0.84 -25.14
C ARG A 592 6.11 -0.56 -26.05
N LEU A 593 6.33 0.70 -26.35
CA LEU A 593 7.48 1.20 -27.08
C LEU A 593 8.36 2.00 -26.12
N GLU A 594 9.67 1.72 -26.14
CA GLU A 594 10.65 2.44 -25.34
C GLU A 594 11.86 2.82 -26.21
N TRP A 595 12.27 4.11 -26.22
CA TRP A 595 13.36 4.64 -27.07
C TRP A 595 14.08 5.84 -26.47
#